data_8890bdef3319956bcc83b4498770008d
#
_entry.id   8890bdef3319956bcc83b4498770008d
#
_cell.length_a   1.000
_cell.length_b   1.000
_cell.length_c   1.000
_cell.angle_alpha   90.00
_cell.angle_beta   90.00
_cell.angle_gamma   90.00
#
_symmetry.space_group_name_H-M   'P 1'
#
loop_
_entity.id
_entity.type
_entity.pdbx_description
1 polymer ?
#
loop_
_entity_poly.entity_id
_entity_poly.type
_entity_poly.pdbx_seq_one_letter_code
_entity_poly.pdbx_strand_id
1 'polypeptide(L)'
;MAQLSYPDPNQIPEPLAGMLAAIPGVAAIDMLAHSPVLAEQFLRLAHAQFTALELPERARELVILTVAAKGRCEFEYQQHIPISAAAGVEPALRQAIWDRTLDPATLPDAENVLIGFVTDVLNRPRVSARRFTAVQRFYPPRQIVEILQLIGFYWGFGRICTVLDIEVQTPTSLDAFEAVANLCA
;
A
#
# COMPACT_ATOMS: atom_id res chain seq x y z
N MET A 1 6.05 18.50 10.33
CA MET A 1 6.75 19.11 9.16
C MET A 1 7.77 18.09 8.68
N ALA A 2 7.77 17.80 7.39
CA ALA A 2 8.68 16.80 6.83
C ALA A 2 10.16 17.11 7.15
N GLN A 3 10.97 16.06 7.28
CA GLN A 3 12.42 16.14 7.59
C GLN A 3 13.23 16.72 6.41
N LEU A 4 12.70 16.63 5.19
CA LEU A 4 13.26 17.22 3.99
C LEU A 4 12.30 18.26 3.43
N SER A 5 12.83 19.32 2.80
CA SER A 5 12.00 20.19 1.96
C SER A 5 11.50 19.42 0.74
N TYR A 6 10.31 19.74 0.26
CA TYR A 6 9.82 19.18 -1.00
C TYR A 6 10.70 19.65 -2.18
N PRO A 7 10.84 18.82 -3.22
CA PRO A 7 11.56 19.19 -4.44
C PRO A 7 10.95 20.44 -5.09
N ASP A 8 11.81 21.26 -5.72
CA ASP A 8 11.34 22.38 -6.54
C ASP A 8 10.61 21.84 -7.80
N PRO A 9 9.31 22.10 -7.99
CA PRO A 9 8.57 21.59 -9.13
C PRO A 9 9.19 21.98 -10.50
N ASN A 10 9.89 23.12 -10.56
CA ASN A 10 10.53 23.58 -11.79
C ASN A 10 11.79 22.79 -12.16
N GLN A 11 12.30 21.95 -11.24
CA GLN A 11 13.49 21.12 -11.46
C GLN A 11 13.13 19.64 -11.71
N ILE A 12 11.86 19.30 -11.70
CA ILE A 12 11.41 17.92 -11.95
C ILE A 12 11.37 17.69 -13.46
N PRO A 13 12.12 16.70 -13.97
CA PRO A 13 12.15 16.41 -15.40
C PRO A 13 10.86 15.72 -15.87
N GLU A 14 10.56 15.87 -17.18
CA GLU A 14 9.61 15.01 -17.86
C GLU A 14 10.18 13.57 -18.03
N PRO A 15 9.35 12.50 -18.01
CA PRO A 15 7.87 12.53 -17.91
C PRO A 15 7.34 12.62 -16.47
N LEU A 16 8.19 12.65 -15.43
CA LEU A 16 7.74 12.63 -14.04
C LEU A 16 6.86 13.84 -13.69
N ALA A 17 7.24 15.04 -14.17
CA ALA A 17 6.44 16.25 -13.91
C ALA A 17 4.98 16.08 -14.35
N GLY A 18 4.76 15.51 -15.54
CA GLY A 18 3.41 15.20 -16.05
C GLY A 18 2.67 14.16 -15.20
N MET A 19 3.37 13.13 -14.70
CA MET A 19 2.77 12.12 -13.82
C MET A 19 2.36 12.70 -12.47
N LEU A 20 3.19 13.57 -11.87
CA LEU A 20 2.87 14.23 -10.59
C LEU A 20 1.71 15.22 -10.75
N ALA A 21 1.67 15.95 -11.85
CA ALA A 21 0.55 16.86 -12.15
C ALA A 21 -0.80 16.14 -12.27
N ALA A 22 -0.79 14.85 -12.67
CA ALA A 22 -1.98 14.02 -12.72
C ALA A 22 -2.43 13.53 -11.33
N ILE A 23 -1.54 13.52 -10.32
CA ILE A 23 -1.83 13.04 -8.95
C ILE A 23 -1.59 14.20 -7.95
N PRO A 24 -2.33 15.30 -8.04
CA PRO A 24 -2.02 16.48 -7.25
C PRO A 24 -2.27 16.27 -5.76
N GLY A 25 -1.41 16.83 -4.93
CA GLY A 25 -1.65 16.99 -3.49
C GLY A 25 -1.37 15.75 -2.64
N VAL A 26 -0.63 14.75 -3.14
CA VAL A 26 -0.21 13.61 -2.34
C VAL A 26 1.25 13.80 -1.90
N ALA A 27 1.44 14.38 -0.72
CA ALA A 27 2.73 14.82 -0.20
C ALA A 27 3.85 13.75 -0.28
N ALA A 28 3.53 12.49 0.01
CA ALA A 28 4.51 11.42 -0.07
C ALA A 28 4.95 11.12 -1.52
N ILE A 29 4.07 11.28 -2.49
CA ILE A 29 4.39 11.13 -3.91
C ILE A 29 5.26 12.29 -4.38
N ASP A 30 4.95 13.53 -3.98
CA ASP A 30 5.77 14.70 -4.29
C ASP A 30 7.19 14.54 -3.73
N MET A 31 7.34 13.98 -2.53
CA MET A 31 8.64 13.73 -1.91
C MET A 31 9.52 12.75 -2.70
N LEU A 32 8.91 11.78 -3.40
CA LEU A 32 9.66 10.82 -4.25
C LEU A 32 10.41 11.51 -5.39
N ALA A 33 10.00 12.71 -5.81
CA ALA A 33 10.62 13.45 -6.90
C ALA A 33 12.06 13.92 -6.59
N HIS A 34 12.55 13.79 -5.34
CA HIS A 34 13.99 13.86 -5.05
C HIS A 34 14.82 12.82 -5.81
N SER A 35 14.21 11.72 -6.25
CA SER A 35 14.85 10.71 -7.09
C SER A 35 13.99 10.45 -8.34
N PRO A 36 14.05 11.30 -9.37
CA PRO A 36 13.11 11.28 -10.48
C PRO A 36 13.01 9.94 -11.20
N VAL A 37 14.14 9.29 -11.44
CA VAL A 37 14.18 7.98 -12.13
C VAL A 37 13.47 6.89 -11.33
N LEU A 38 13.63 6.87 -10.00
CA LEU A 38 12.96 5.90 -9.15
C LEU A 38 11.49 6.24 -8.96
N ALA A 39 11.15 7.53 -8.82
CA ALA A 39 9.78 8.00 -8.69
C ALA A 39 8.91 7.59 -9.89
N GLU A 40 9.42 7.73 -11.11
CA GLU A 40 8.72 7.28 -12.32
C GLU A 40 8.41 5.79 -12.28
N GLN A 41 9.40 4.95 -11.95
CA GLN A 41 9.17 3.49 -11.89
C GLN A 41 8.25 3.11 -10.73
N PHE A 42 8.35 3.81 -9.61
CA PHE A 42 7.44 3.65 -8.47
C PHE A 42 5.98 3.89 -8.88
N LEU A 43 5.69 5.00 -9.56
CA LEU A 43 4.35 5.33 -10.02
C LEU A 43 3.82 4.34 -11.06
N ARG A 44 4.66 3.86 -11.97
CA ARG A 44 4.29 2.80 -12.93
C ARG A 44 3.96 1.48 -12.22
N LEU A 45 4.72 1.12 -11.19
CA LEU A 45 4.44 -0.08 -10.40
C LEU A 45 3.17 0.10 -9.56
N ALA A 46 2.95 1.28 -8.97
CA ALA A 46 1.71 1.60 -8.26
C ALA A 46 0.49 1.46 -9.19
N HIS A 47 0.55 2.04 -10.39
CA HIS A 47 -0.48 1.88 -11.40
C HIS A 47 -0.78 0.40 -11.69
N ALA A 48 0.25 -0.41 -11.92
CA ALA A 48 0.08 -1.85 -12.20
C ALA A 48 -0.57 -2.60 -11.02
N GLN A 49 -0.29 -2.21 -9.78
CA GLN A 49 -0.89 -2.81 -8.59
C GLN A 49 -2.39 -2.51 -8.46
N PHE A 50 -2.87 -1.43 -9.03
CA PHE A 50 -4.29 -1.11 -9.02
C PHE A 50 -5.06 -1.64 -10.24
N THR A 51 -4.38 -1.91 -11.36
CA THR A 51 -5.03 -2.19 -12.65
C THR A 51 -4.79 -3.60 -13.19
N ALA A 52 -3.73 -4.31 -12.75
CA ALA A 52 -3.26 -5.52 -13.41
C ALA A 52 -3.08 -6.74 -12.49
N LEU A 53 -3.40 -6.66 -11.21
CA LEU A 53 -3.33 -7.81 -10.32
C LEU A 53 -4.48 -8.78 -10.55
N GLU A 54 -4.21 -10.08 -10.38
CA GLU A 54 -5.24 -11.11 -10.23
C GLU A 54 -5.74 -11.22 -8.77
N LEU A 55 -4.97 -10.68 -7.82
CA LEU A 55 -5.37 -10.63 -6.41
C LEU A 55 -6.65 -9.78 -6.27
N PRO A 56 -7.72 -10.30 -5.64
CA PRO A 56 -8.94 -9.53 -5.43
C PRO A 56 -8.68 -8.22 -4.68
N GLU A 57 -9.39 -7.15 -5.04
CA GLU A 57 -9.21 -5.82 -4.46
C GLU A 57 -9.31 -5.83 -2.93
N ARG A 58 -10.28 -6.53 -2.37
CA ARG A 58 -10.42 -6.68 -0.91
C ARG A 58 -9.18 -7.33 -0.29
N ALA A 59 -8.63 -8.37 -0.91
CA ALA A 59 -7.41 -9.02 -0.44
C ALA A 59 -6.19 -8.08 -0.56
N ARG A 60 -6.08 -7.32 -1.66
CA ARG A 60 -5.06 -6.27 -1.84
C ARG A 60 -5.09 -5.27 -0.67
N GLU A 61 -6.26 -4.72 -0.38
CA GLU A 61 -6.41 -3.74 0.69
C GLU A 61 -6.11 -4.32 2.09
N LEU A 62 -6.48 -5.57 2.36
CA LEU A 62 -6.11 -6.23 3.62
C LEU A 62 -4.59 -6.39 3.77
N VAL A 63 -3.86 -6.68 2.67
CA VAL A 63 -2.39 -6.68 2.67
C VAL A 63 -1.86 -5.29 3.01
N ILE A 64 -2.30 -4.25 2.31
CA ILE A 64 -1.81 -2.88 2.46
C ILE A 64 -2.08 -2.34 3.87
N LEU A 65 -3.30 -2.48 4.37
CA LEU A 65 -3.67 -2.06 5.73
C LEU A 65 -2.85 -2.80 6.80
N THR A 66 -2.57 -4.09 6.59
CA THR A 66 -1.72 -4.87 7.52
C THR A 66 -0.28 -4.37 7.50
N VAL A 67 0.28 -4.05 6.32
CA VAL A 67 1.62 -3.47 6.19
C VAL A 67 1.68 -2.11 6.88
N ALA A 68 0.72 -1.21 6.61
CA ALA A 68 0.63 0.11 7.23
C ALA A 68 0.57 0.01 8.76
N ALA A 69 -0.29 -0.86 9.30
CA ALA A 69 -0.41 -1.09 10.74
C ALA A 69 0.88 -1.63 11.36
N LYS A 70 1.57 -2.58 10.71
CA LYS A 70 2.86 -3.12 11.16
C LYS A 70 3.96 -2.08 11.13
N GLY A 71 3.99 -1.26 10.08
CA GLY A 71 4.92 -0.16 9.89
C GLY A 71 4.63 1.08 10.73
N ARG A 72 3.44 1.16 11.36
CA ARG A 72 2.92 2.38 12.00
C ARG A 72 2.93 3.57 11.03
N CYS A 73 2.63 3.32 9.77
CA CYS A 73 2.53 4.34 8.74
C CYS A 73 1.09 4.88 8.70
N GLU A 74 0.83 5.92 9.47
CA GLU A 74 -0.49 6.55 9.51
C GLU A 74 -0.85 7.16 8.15
N PHE A 75 0.13 7.72 7.44
CA PHE A 75 -0.08 8.25 6.09
C PHE A 75 -0.74 7.21 5.17
N GLU A 76 -0.13 6.04 5.01
CA GLU A 76 -0.70 4.98 4.15
C GLU A 76 -2.06 4.49 4.66
N TYR A 77 -2.20 4.31 5.97
CA TYR A 77 -3.46 3.88 6.54
C TYR A 77 -4.59 4.83 6.17
N GLN A 78 -4.39 6.15 6.34
CA GLN A 78 -5.39 7.17 6.01
C GLN A 78 -5.69 7.20 4.50
N GLN A 79 -4.67 7.13 3.65
CA GLN A 79 -4.85 7.10 2.19
C GLN A 79 -5.68 5.89 1.74
N HIS A 80 -5.55 4.76 2.41
CA HIS A 80 -6.26 3.53 2.05
C HIS A 80 -7.64 3.35 2.72
N ILE A 81 -8.08 4.26 3.59
CA ILE A 81 -9.45 4.21 4.17
C ILE A 81 -10.53 4.24 3.09
N PRO A 82 -10.59 5.21 2.16
CA PRO A 82 -11.64 5.24 1.14
C PRO A 82 -11.50 4.08 0.14
N ILE A 83 -10.28 3.70 -0.24
CA ILE A 83 -10.01 2.62 -1.20
C ILE A 83 -10.47 1.27 -0.63
N SER A 84 -10.10 0.97 0.60
CA SER A 84 -10.49 -0.24 1.28
C SER A 84 -11.99 -0.30 1.57
N ALA A 85 -12.63 0.87 1.80
CA ALA A 85 -14.09 0.94 1.93
C ALA A 85 -14.78 0.57 0.61
N ALA A 86 -14.30 1.09 -0.53
CA ALA A 86 -14.79 0.74 -1.86
C ALA A 86 -14.59 -0.76 -2.16
N ALA A 87 -13.49 -1.36 -1.69
CA ALA A 87 -13.21 -2.79 -1.78
C ALA A 87 -14.00 -3.64 -0.77
N GLY A 88 -14.92 -3.04 -0.01
CA GLY A 88 -15.80 -3.74 0.92
C GLY A 88 -15.15 -4.12 2.26
N VAL A 89 -14.04 -3.50 2.66
CA VAL A 89 -13.46 -3.71 4.00
C VAL A 89 -14.20 -2.83 5.01
N GLU A 90 -14.84 -3.45 5.99
CA GLU A 90 -15.68 -2.79 6.97
C GLU A 90 -14.86 -1.88 7.92
N PRO A 91 -15.41 -0.76 8.42
CA PRO A 91 -14.71 0.16 9.33
C PRO A 91 -14.13 -0.55 10.56
N ALA A 92 -14.90 -1.46 11.17
CA ALA A 92 -14.47 -2.20 12.35
C ALA A 92 -13.25 -3.10 12.06
N LEU A 93 -13.20 -3.72 10.87
CA LEU A 93 -12.08 -4.55 10.46
C LEU A 93 -10.82 -3.70 10.22
N ARG A 94 -10.96 -2.55 9.52
CA ARG A 94 -9.84 -1.62 9.33
C ARG A 94 -9.24 -1.18 10.67
N GLN A 95 -10.11 -0.77 11.61
CA GLN A 95 -9.68 -0.35 12.94
C GLN A 95 -9.00 -1.48 13.71
N ALA A 96 -9.56 -2.70 13.69
CA ALA A 96 -8.97 -3.85 14.38
C ALA A 96 -7.58 -4.23 13.81
N ILE A 97 -7.37 -4.07 12.49
CA ILE A 97 -6.06 -4.25 11.85
C ILE A 97 -5.09 -3.18 12.35
N TRP A 98 -5.49 -1.90 12.36
CA TRP A 98 -4.64 -0.79 12.81
C TRP A 98 -4.24 -0.94 14.27
N ASP A 99 -5.19 -1.26 15.14
CA ASP A 99 -4.97 -1.43 16.58
C ASP A 99 -4.26 -2.74 16.92
N ARG A 100 -4.16 -3.66 15.95
CA ARG A 100 -3.63 -5.03 16.13
C ARG A 100 -4.42 -5.84 17.17
N THR A 101 -5.71 -5.62 17.22
CA THR A 101 -6.66 -6.28 18.14
C THR A 101 -7.53 -7.31 17.43
N LEU A 102 -7.15 -7.68 16.19
CA LEU A 102 -7.92 -8.57 15.36
C LEU A 102 -8.09 -9.95 16.03
N ASP A 103 -9.34 -10.37 16.16
CA ASP A 103 -9.67 -11.73 16.57
C ASP A 103 -9.76 -12.63 15.32
N PRO A 104 -8.84 -13.60 15.16
CA PRO A 104 -8.83 -14.49 14.01
C PRO A 104 -10.14 -15.31 13.85
N ALA A 105 -10.88 -15.54 14.94
CA ALA A 105 -12.12 -16.31 14.90
C ALA A 105 -13.28 -15.56 14.22
N THR A 106 -13.16 -14.25 14.05
CA THR A 106 -14.21 -13.41 13.43
C THR A 106 -14.07 -13.26 11.93
N LEU A 107 -12.96 -13.77 11.35
CA LEU A 107 -12.64 -13.61 9.93
C LEU A 107 -12.94 -14.86 9.11
N PRO A 108 -13.28 -14.71 7.83
CA PRO A 108 -13.19 -15.79 6.87
C PRO A 108 -11.79 -16.41 6.85
N ASP A 109 -11.71 -17.73 6.69
CA ASP A 109 -10.43 -18.47 6.73
C ASP A 109 -9.38 -17.90 5.79
N ALA A 110 -9.77 -17.52 4.56
CA ALA A 110 -8.85 -16.94 3.58
C ALA A 110 -8.24 -15.63 4.06
N GLU A 111 -9.03 -14.73 4.64
CA GLU A 111 -8.56 -13.42 5.15
C GLU A 111 -7.69 -13.59 6.39
N ASN A 112 -8.07 -14.47 7.30
CA ASN A 112 -7.27 -14.80 8.49
C ASN A 112 -5.90 -15.37 8.10
N VAL A 113 -5.87 -16.28 7.13
CA VAL A 113 -4.63 -16.86 6.61
C VAL A 113 -3.78 -15.79 5.93
N LEU A 114 -4.39 -14.89 5.14
CA LEU A 114 -3.70 -13.78 4.46
C LEU A 114 -3.03 -12.83 5.45
N ILE A 115 -3.80 -12.27 6.38
CA ILE A 115 -3.29 -11.31 7.38
C ILE A 115 -2.17 -11.95 8.23
N GLY A 116 -2.37 -13.21 8.62
CA GLY A 116 -1.33 -13.97 9.32
C GLY A 116 -0.08 -14.20 8.47
N PHE A 117 -0.20 -14.44 7.17
CA PHE A 117 0.93 -14.59 6.25
C PHE A 117 1.70 -13.27 6.10
N VAL A 118 1.00 -12.17 5.83
CA VAL A 118 1.59 -10.82 5.75
C VAL A 118 2.35 -10.48 7.03
N THR A 119 1.74 -10.75 8.17
CA THR A 119 2.35 -10.51 9.49
C THR A 119 3.63 -11.33 9.68
N ASP A 120 3.62 -12.60 9.29
CA ASP A 120 4.82 -13.46 9.40
C ASP A 120 5.94 -13.01 8.45
N VAL A 121 5.62 -12.61 7.21
CA VAL A 121 6.59 -12.08 6.25
C VAL A 121 7.28 -10.82 6.80
N LEU A 122 6.51 -9.91 7.41
CA LEU A 122 7.06 -8.67 7.97
C LEU A 122 7.89 -8.87 9.25
N ASN A 123 7.65 -9.96 9.99
CA ASN A 123 8.34 -10.22 11.25
C ASN A 123 9.58 -11.11 11.10
N ARG A 124 9.71 -11.85 9.99
CA ARG A 124 10.71 -12.92 9.87
C ARG A 124 11.27 -12.97 8.45
N PRO A 125 12.55 -13.32 8.28
CA PRO A 125 13.15 -13.47 6.95
C PRO A 125 12.57 -14.67 6.17
N ARG A 126 11.92 -15.61 6.86
CA ARG A 126 11.26 -16.79 6.25
C ARG A 126 10.00 -17.14 7.03
N VAL A 127 8.94 -17.46 6.30
CA VAL A 127 7.72 -18.04 6.88
C VAL A 127 7.90 -19.56 7.06
N SER A 128 7.17 -20.15 8.01
CA SER A 128 7.16 -21.60 8.21
C SER A 128 6.50 -22.32 7.02
N ALA A 129 6.90 -23.58 6.76
CA ALA A 129 6.24 -24.41 5.75
C ALA A 129 4.73 -24.55 6.01
N ARG A 130 4.33 -24.66 7.28
CA ARG A 130 2.90 -24.70 7.67
C ARG A 130 2.16 -23.43 7.24
N ARG A 131 2.74 -22.24 7.46
CA ARG A 131 2.14 -20.96 7.04
C ARG A 131 2.06 -20.88 5.52
N PHE A 132 3.12 -21.26 4.83
CA PHE A 132 3.15 -21.25 3.38
C PHE A 132 2.12 -22.20 2.76
N THR A 133 2.01 -23.44 3.28
CA THR A 133 0.98 -24.38 2.86
C THR A 133 -0.44 -23.87 3.13
N ALA A 134 -0.66 -23.16 4.24
CA ALA A 134 -1.96 -22.58 4.53
C ALA A 134 -2.36 -21.52 3.51
N VAL A 135 -1.46 -20.61 3.11
CA VAL A 135 -1.77 -19.57 2.11
C VAL A 135 -2.02 -20.17 0.73
N GLN A 136 -1.30 -21.20 0.34
CA GLN A 136 -1.48 -21.90 -0.95
C GLN A 136 -2.88 -22.53 -1.13
N ARG A 137 -3.64 -22.75 -0.06
CA ARG A 137 -5.01 -23.27 -0.14
C ARG A 137 -6.00 -22.26 -0.72
N PHE A 138 -5.71 -20.97 -0.59
CA PHE A 138 -6.62 -19.88 -0.96
C PHE A 138 -6.09 -19.02 -2.09
N TYR A 139 -4.77 -18.95 -2.24
CA TYR A 139 -4.10 -18.05 -3.19
C TYR A 139 -3.19 -18.85 -4.12
N PRO A 140 -3.44 -18.81 -5.45
CA PRO A 140 -2.57 -19.46 -6.43
C PRO A 140 -1.20 -18.79 -6.50
N PRO A 141 -0.19 -19.43 -7.11
CA PRO A 141 1.19 -18.93 -7.14
C PRO A 141 1.33 -17.48 -7.59
N ARG A 142 0.58 -17.05 -8.60
CA ARG A 142 0.58 -15.67 -9.09
C ARG A 142 0.16 -14.70 -7.98
N GLN A 143 -0.97 -14.94 -7.33
CA GLN A 143 -1.46 -14.07 -6.26
C GLN A 143 -0.52 -14.07 -5.06
N ILE A 144 0.17 -15.17 -4.74
CA ILE A 144 1.18 -15.20 -3.67
C ILE A 144 2.36 -14.28 -4.02
N VAL A 145 2.81 -14.26 -5.28
CA VAL A 145 3.87 -13.35 -5.72
C VAL A 145 3.38 -11.90 -5.66
N GLU A 146 2.16 -11.63 -6.09
CA GLU A 146 1.52 -10.30 -6.00
C GLU A 146 1.43 -9.81 -4.55
N ILE A 147 1.03 -10.68 -3.60
CA ILE A 147 1.02 -10.38 -2.16
C ILE A 147 2.42 -10.00 -1.67
N LEU A 148 3.44 -10.76 -2.03
CA LEU A 148 4.82 -10.47 -1.61
C LEU A 148 5.35 -9.16 -2.20
N GLN A 149 4.99 -8.85 -3.46
CA GLN A 149 5.31 -7.57 -4.11
C GLN A 149 4.62 -6.39 -3.40
N LEU A 150 3.33 -6.51 -3.08
CA LEU A 150 2.60 -5.51 -2.31
C LEU A 150 3.25 -5.25 -0.94
N ILE A 151 3.60 -6.32 -0.21
CA ILE A 151 4.27 -6.20 1.08
C ILE A 151 5.58 -5.38 0.94
N GLY A 152 6.43 -5.72 -0.04
CA GLY A 152 7.70 -5.03 -0.24
C GLY A 152 7.52 -3.57 -0.64
N PHE A 153 6.59 -3.30 -1.56
CA PHE A 153 6.29 -1.97 -2.06
C PHE A 153 5.79 -1.04 -0.93
N TYR A 154 4.74 -1.43 -0.24
CA TYR A 154 4.12 -0.62 0.82
C TYR A 154 4.99 -0.55 2.08
N TRP A 155 5.78 -1.59 2.38
CA TRP A 155 6.76 -1.50 3.45
C TRP A 155 7.84 -0.47 3.16
N GLY A 156 8.39 -0.45 1.94
CA GLY A 156 9.40 0.53 1.52
C GLY A 156 8.84 1.95 1.51
N PHE A 157 7.66 2.14 0.91
CA PHE A 157 7.00 3.44 0.85
C PHE A 157 6.64 3.97 2.25
N GLY A 158 6.10 3.11 3.11
CA GLY A 158 5.82 3.47 4.50
C GLY A 158 7.07 3.90 5.27
N ARG A 159 8.25 3.37 4.95
CA ARG A 159 9.51 3.84 5.55
C ARG A 159 9.86 5.25 5.08
N ILE A 160 9.63 5.58 3.81
CA ILE A 160 9.79 6.94 3.31
C ILE A 160 8.87 7.89 4.08
N CYS A 161 7.58 7.55 4.20
CA CYS A 161 6.62 8.37 4.92
C CYS A 161 7.00 8.57 6.39
N THR A 162 7.36 7.50 7.10
CA THR A 162 7.60 7.55 8.54
C THR A 162 8.98 8.10 8.91
N VAL A 163 10.03 7.82 8.13
CA VAL A 163 11.38 8.32 8.38
C VAL A 163 11.50 9.79 8.02
N LEU A 164 10.84 10.23 6.96
CA LEU A 164 10.83 11.63 6.55
C LEU A 164 9.76 12.47 7.24
N ASP A 165 8.97 11.87 8.15
CA ASP A 165 7.92 12.54 8.91
C ASP A 165 6.95 13.31 7.98
N ILE A 166 6.48 12.61 6.91
CA ILE A 166 5.55 13.19 5.93
C ILE A 166 4.22 13.47 6.61
N GLU A 167 3.68 14.65 6.37
CA GLU A 167 2.42 15.09 6.94
C GLU A 167 1.28 14.15 6.56
N VAL A 168 0.55 13.69 7.58
CA VAL A 168 -0.62 12.83 7.37
C VAL A 168 -1.73 13.63 6.69
N GLN A 169 -2.21 13.11 5.59
CA GLN A 169 -3.32 13.67 4.83
C GLN A 169 -4.49 12.69 4.90
N THR A 170 -5.67 13.18 5.23
CA THR A 170 -6.89 12.37 5.23
C THR A 170 -7.64 12.63 3.93
N PRO A 171 -7.63 11.71 2.96
CA PRO A 171 -8.36 11.89 1.72
C PRO A 171 -9.87 11.82 1.97
N THR A 172 -10.61 12.68 1.30
CA THR A 172 -12.08 12.72 1.35
C THR A 172 -12.73 12.00 0.17
N SER A 173 -11.94 11.58 -0.81
CA SER A 173 -12.39 10.97 -2.07
C SER A 173 -11.41 9.91 -2.56
N LEU A 174 -11.74 9.27 -3.67
CA LEU A 174 -10.87 8.33 -4.40
C LEU A 174 -10.00 9.01 -5.47
N ASP A 175 -10.04 10.34 -5.60
CA ASP A 175 -9.45 11.06 -6.73
C ASP A 175 -7.97 10.74 -6.95
N ALA A 176 -7.17 10.72 -5.88
CA ALA A 176 -5.75 10.39 -5.99
C ALA A 176 -5.52 8.92 -6.41
N PHE A 177 -6.37 8.00 -5.95
CA PHE A 177 -6.34 6.60 -6.35
C PHE A 177 -6.73 6.44 -7.83
N GLU A 178 -7.82 7.08 -8.26
CA GLU A 178 -8.27 7.06 -9.65
C GLU A 178 -7.22 7.70 -10.58
N ALA A 179 -6.56 8.76 -10.13
CA ALA A 179 -5.46 9.38 -10.86
C ALA A 179 -4.29 8.39 -11.07
N VAL A 180 -3.88 7.65 -10.04
CA VAL A 180 -2.84 6.60 -10.18
C VAL A 180 -3.31 5.48 -11.10
N ALA A 181 -4.57 5.05 -10.99
CA ALA A 181 -5.13 4.01 -11.86
C ALA A 181 -5.21 4.43 -13.34
N ASN A 182 -5.28 5.73 -13.62
CA ASN A 182 -5.37 6.28 -14.97
C ASN A 182 -4.03 6.78 -15.55
N LEU A 183 -2.92 6.68 -14.80
CA LEU A 183 -1.61 7.24 -15.17
C LEU A 183 -1.04 6.79 -16.51
N CYS A 184 -1.42 5.61 -16.99
CA CYS A 184 -0.89 4.99 -18.21
C CYS A 184 -1.99 4.65 -19.23
N ALA A 185 -3.19 5.19 -19.07
CA ALA A 185 -4.32 4.99 -19.98
C ALA A 185 -4.19 5.79 -21.27
#